data_d81ee699b244105a65746e7dde73f863
#
_entry.id   d81ee699b244105a65746e7dde73f863
#
_cell.length_a   1.000
_cell.length_b   1.000
_cell.length_c   1.000
_cell.angle_alpha   90.00
_cell.angle_beta   90.00
_cell.angle_gamma   90.00
#
_symmetry.space_group_name_H-M   'P 1'
#
loop_
_entity.id
_entity.type
_entity.pdbx_description
1 polymer ?
#
loop_
_entity_poly.entity_id
_entity_poly.type
_entity_poly.pdbx_seq_one_letter_code
_entity_poly.pdbx_strand_id
1 'polypeptide(L)'
;MCGICGVYSSTVQPVEHDLLRRMNTALTHRGPDGEGYFTEGPVGLAMRRLAIIDLHTGDQPMFNEDRSIAVVFNGEIYNYRELRTELQKQGHRFTTQSDTEVLVHGYEEWGDGLPTHLNGMFAFAVWDMRRQRLLLARDHLGIKPLYYAPLACGGLAFASEMKALFPVDGWQREIDPLALDWFLATRYIPAPRSIYLGVRKLPPACRLILGAEEPLRVERYWDLSIAPDEADSQDWPERLRVILTAAVHRQMIADVPLGAFLSGGIDSSILVGLMAHASAEPVRTFTVIFPEWDAFDESGYARRVTERFATAHTEIAVDADVAQEWSELARQLDEPFADPATLPTWLMARQTRQHVTVVLTGEGADELFQGYGWYGWPRPLPLPAFLTRSLRYLTQRLLSGRRGRHRTLALLSPDFGTLYAESILSSISQAEERKTWYCPDWLAHLAAMAPRADLEDMLATHLPPSSNRMQELDLKVWLEGDPLVKADRVTMLASLEARVPFLDREVVELAARIPPGWHRQKGMSKWLLRRSFADLLPPEVAHRPKHAFEVPIGAWLRKPLRLSLEHALADASPLWQFLRPEPIRRMAHLHLAGRRDYARELWTLLHLAFWWKTYG
;
A
#
# COMPACT_ATOMS: atom_id res chain seq x y z
N MET A 1 10.43 8.44 -8.64
CA MET A 1 9.76 7.12 -8.79
C MET A 1 9.45 6.83 -10.24
N CYS A 2 9.37 5.57 -10.60
CA CYS A 2 9.31 5.15 -12.00
C CYS A 2 8.13 4.18 -12.22
N GLY A 3 7.92 3.77 -13.45
CA GLY A 3 7.12 2.62 -13.81
C GLY A 3 7.98 1.65 -14.59
N ILE A 4 8.01 0.40 -14.20
CA ILE A 4 8.75 -0.65 -14.92
C ILE A 4 7.78 -1.67 -15.50
N CYS A 5 8.15 -2.24 -16.65
CA CYS A 5 7.48 -3.39 -17.24
C CYS A 5 8.44 -4.21 -18.09
N GLY A 6 8.07 -5.45 -18.36
CA GLY A 6 8.86 -6.31 -19.21
C GLY A 6 8.20 -7.64 -19.50
N VAL A 7 8.78 -8.35 -20.44
CA VAL A 7 8.38 -9.69 -20.86
C VAL A 7 9.62 -10.57 -20.97
N TYR A 8 9.54 -11.76 -20.42
CA TYR A 8 10.43 -12.87 -20.71
C TYR A 8 9.63 -13.94 -21.47
N SER A 9 10.05 -14.26 -22.68
CA SER A 9 9.44 -15.31 -23.50
C SER A 9 10.27 -16.59 -23.43
N SER A 10 9.66 -17.73 -23.20
CA SER A 10 10.34 -19.01 -23.34
C SER A 10 10.49 -19.46 -24.79
N THR A 11 9.89 -18.73 -25.74
CA THR A 11 10.03 -18.98 -27.17
C THR A 11 11.28 -18.28 -27.71
N VAL A 12 11.89 -18.81 -28.76
CA VAL A 12 13.08 -18.23 -29.40
C VAL A 12 12.81 -16.89 -30.09
N GLN A 13 11.54 -16.48 -30.20
CA GLN A 13 11.18 -15.23 -30.87
C GLN A 13 11.52 -14.02 -29.98
N PRO A 14 12.18 -12.99 -30.54
CA PRO A 14 12.44 -11.75 -29.80
C PRO A 14 11.15 -11.05 -29.37
N VAL A 15 11.20 -10.39 -28.21
CA VAL A 15 10.10 -9.56 -27.73
C VAL A 15 9.94 -8.34 -28.66
N GLU A 16 8.71 -8.13 -29.15
CA GLU A 16 8.43 -7.02 -30.06
C GLU A 16 8.53 -5.67 -29.33
N HIS A 17 9.27 -4.74 -29.90
CA HIS A 17 9.42 -3.39 -29.35
C HIS A 17 8.08 -2.65 -29.23
N ASP A 18 7.14 -2.86 -30.18
CA ASP A 18 5.82 -2.23 -30.12
C ASP A 18 4.99 -2.73 -28.91
N LEU A 19 5.11 -4.00 -28.55
CA LEU A 19 4.50 -4.54 -27.33
C LEU A 19 5.01 -3.80 -26.09
N LEU A 20 6.35 -3.70 -25.96
CA LEU A 20 6.96 -2.97 -24.84
C LEU A 20 6.53 -1.50 -24.80
N ARG A 21 6.44 -0.84 -25.97
CA ARG A 21 5.97 0.53 -26.06
C ARG A 21 4.54 0.68 -25.56
N ARG A 22 3.63 -0.23 -25.91
CA ARG A 22 2.23 -0.23 -25.41
C ARG A 22 2.18 -0.45 -23.91
N MET A 23 2.94 -1.39 -23.37
CA MET A 23 3.06 -1.63 -21.93
C MET A 23 3.57 -0.38 -21.20
N ASN A 24 4.66 0.20 -21.68
CA ASN A 24 5.33 1.35 -21.07
C ASN A 24 4.47 2.61 -21.13
N THR A 25 3.71 2.82 -22.21
CA THR A 25 2.78 3.95 -22.35
C THR A 25 1.69 3.95 -21.26
N ALA A 26 1.22 2.78 -20.82
CA ALA A 26 0.26 2.67 -19.74
C ALA A 26 0.80 3.17 -18.38
N LEU A 27 2.12 3.32 -18.24
CA LEU A 27 2.80 3.77 -17.02
C LEU A 27 3.27 5.24 -17.07
N THR A 28 2.92 6.01 -18.11
CA THR A 28 3.40 7.38 -18.32
C THR A 28 3.18 8.30 -17.13
N HIS A 29 2.03 8.18 -16.44
CA HIS A 29 1.70 8.96 -15.24
C HIS A 29 2.68 8.72 -14.08
N ARG A 30 3.33 7.56 -14.00
CA ARG A 30 4.34 7.26 -12.98
C ARG A 30 5.67 7.96 -13.26
N GLY A 31 6.05 8.08 -14.54
CA GLY A 31 7.32 8.65 -14.94
C GLY A 31 7.20 9.47 -16.22
N PRO A 32 6.82 10.75 -16.11
CA PRO A 32 6.62 11.61 -17.28
C PRO A 32 7.93 12.16 -17.88
N ASP A 33 9.05 12.08 -17.15
CA ASP A 33 10.28 12.81 -17.50
C ASP A 33 11.16 12.06 -18.51
N GLY A 34 10.99 10.73 -18.64
CA GLY A 34 11.78 9.93 -19.58
C GLY A 34 11.22 8.53 -19.77
N GLU A 35 11.75 7.84 -20.77
CA GLU A 35 11.46 6.44 -21.06
C GLU A 35 12.71 5.71 -21.56
N GLY A 36 12.78 4.40 -21.34
CA GLY A 36 13.85 3.58 -21.83
C GLY A 36 13.40 2.17 -22.15
N TYR A 37 14.11 1.55 -23.09
CA TYR A 37 13.80 0.23 -23.63
C TYR A 37 15.06 -0.60 -23.80
N PHE A 38 14.93 -1.89 -23.56
CA PHE A 38 15.94 -2.88 -23.86
C PHE A 38 15.26 -4.13 -24.41
N THR A 39 15.79 -4.66 -25.51
CA THR A 39 15.33 -5.92 -26.11
C THR A 39 16.54 -6.74 -26.52
N GLU A 40 16.66 -7.95 -25.99
CA GLU A 40 17.69 -8.90 -26.39
C GLU A 40 17.19 -10.34 -26.20
N GLY A 41 17.21 -11.11 -27.28
CA GLY A 41 16.74 -12.49 -27.27
C GLY A 41 15.33 -12.62 -26.70
N PRO A 42 15.12 -13.42 -25.64
CA PRO A 42 13.82 -13.69 -25.08
C PRO A 42 13.29 -12.58 -24.16
N VAL A 43 14.08 -11.54 -23.89
CA VAL A 43 13.74 -10.50 -22.89
C VAL A 43 13.48 -9.16 -23.55
N GLY A 44 12.44 -8.50 -23.03
CA GLY A 44 12.18 -7.09 -23.23
C GLY A 44 11.95 -6.41 -21.89
N LEU A 45 12.66 -5.30 -21.64
CA LEU A 45 12.52 -4.46 -20.45
C LEU A 45 12.19 -3.03 -20.87
N ALA A 46 11.32 -2.37 -20.15
CA ALA A 46 11.00 -0.97 -20.37
C ALA A 46 10.70 -0.25 -19.06
N MET A 47 10.91 1.08 -19.06
CA MET A 47 10.64 1.91 -17.91
C MET A 47 10.17 3.31 -18.27
N ARG A 48 9.41 3.92 -17.37
CA ARG A 48 9.06 5.35 -17.33
C ARG A 48 9.75 5.99 -16.16
N ARG A 49 10.46 7.09 -16.37
CA ARG A 49 11.27 7.78 -15.37
C ARG A 49 10.58 9.01 -14.82
N LEU A 50 10.51 9.09 -13.48
CA LEU A 50 10.39 10.34 -12.74
C LEU A 50 11.77 10.63 -12.15
N ALA A 51 12.43 11.66 -12.66
CA ALA A 51 13.81 11.99 -12.30
C ALA A 51 13.86 12.68 -10.92
N ILE A 52 14.52 12.06 -9.95
CA ILE A 52 14.61 12.55 -8.57
C ILE A 52 16.06 12.63 -8.10
N ILE A 53 16.85 11.57 -8.31
CA ILE A 53 18.28 11.53 -8.04
C ILE A 53 19.00 11.39 -9.39
N ASP A 54 20.07 12.16 -9.57
CA ASP A 54 20.85 12.23 -10.82
C ASP A 54 19.99 12.54 -12.05
N LEU A 55 19.56 13.77 -12.18
CA LEU A 55 18.65 14.20 -13.23
C LEU A 55 19.18 14.01 -14.65
N HIS A 56 20.51 13.89 -14.83
CA HIS A 56 21.17 13.91 -16.14
C HIS A 56 21.72 12.55 -16.60
N THR A 57 22.22 11.71 -15.67
CA THR A 57 22.88 10.44 -16.05
C THR A 57 22.17 9.20 -15.50
N GLY A 58 21.07 9.38 -14.73
CA GLY A 58 20.28 8.30 -14.13
C GLY A 58 19.29 7.62 -15.08
N ASP A 59 19.51 7.65 -16.40
CA ASP A 59 18.62 7.00 -17.35
C ASP A 59 18.70 5.47 -17.27
N GLN A 60 17.57 4.82 -17.51
CA GLN A 60 17.43 3.38 -17.44
C GLN A 60 16.89 2.85 -18.79
N PRO A 61 17.12 1.57 -19.14
CA PRO A 61 17.84 0.52 -18.39
C PRO A 61 19.31 0.82 -18.16
N MET A 62 19.81 0.53 -16.93
CA MET A 62 21.22 0.62 -16.60
C MET A 62 21.95 -0.69 -16.84
N PHE A 63 23.25 -0.60 -17.13
CA PHE A 63 24.09 -1.74 -17.48
C PHE A 63 25.39 -1.71 -16.68
N ASN A 64 25.99 -2.90 -16.50
CA ASN A 64 27.38 -3.02 -16.08
C ASN A 64 28.35 -2.68 -17.23
N GLU A 65 29.67 -2.69 -16.96
CA GLU A 65 30.71 -2.22 -17.87
C GLU A 65 30.72 -2.96 -19.21
N ASP A 66 30.48 -4.27 -19.21
CA ASP A 66 30.45 -5.09 -20.42
C ASP A 66 29.05 -5.32 -20.99
N ARG A 67 28.06 -4.65 -20.41
CA ARG A 67 26.63 -4.72 -20.77
C ARG A 67 26.01 -6.11 -20.67
N SER A 68 26.56 -7.00 -19.86
CA SER A 68 26.02 -8.36 -19.67
C SER A 68 24.87 -8.39 -18.65
N ILE A 69 24.65 -7.31 -17.91
CA ILE A 69 23.55 -7.16 -16.93
C ILE A 69 22.77 -5.90 -17.28
N ALA A 70 21.45 -6.03 -17.39
CA ALA A 70 20.52 -4.92 -17.59
C ALA A 70 19.55 -4.81 -16.42
N VAL A 71 19.33 -3.58 -15.91
CA VAL A 71 18.44 -3.30 -14.76
C VAL A 71 17.41 -2.24 -15.12
N VAL A 72 16.14 -2.49 -14.77
CA VAL A 72 15.08 -1.48 -14.69
C VAL A 72 14.55 -1.45 -13.26
N PHE A 73 14.32 -0.24 -12.74
CA PHE A 73 14.09 0.01 -11.33
C PHE A 73 12.99 1.05 -11.11
N ASN A 74 12.10 0.77 -10.16
CA ASN A 74 11.11 1.69 -9.62
C ASN A 74 11.30 1.78 -8.11
N GLY A 75 11.88 2.87 -7.63
CA GLY A 75 12.11 3.05 -6.19
C GLY A 75 13.20 4.05 -5.87
N GLU A 76 13.71 3.92 -4.63
CA GLU A 76 14.84 4.65 -4.06
C GLU A 76 15.63 3.72 -3.15
N ILE A 77 16.96 3.65 -3.32
CA ILE A 77 17.87 2.89 -2.46
C ILE A 77 18.54 3.86 -1.49
N TYR A 78 18.04 3.95 -0.28
CA TYR A 78 18.47 4.97 0.69
C TYR A 78 19.91 4.80 1.19
N ASN A 79 20.41 3.57 1.22
CA ASN A 79 21.79 3.26 1.59
C ASN A 79 22.76 3.16 0.38
N TYR A 80 22.39 3.77 -0.77
CA TYR A 80 23.19 3.64 -2.01
C TYR A 80 24.61 4.20 -1.87
N ARG A 81 24.84 5.21 -1.04
CA ARG A 81 26.16 5.82 -0.87
C ARG A 81 27.14 4.89 -0.16
N GLU A 82 26.64 4.19 0.85
CA GLU A 82 27.39 3.16 1.59
C GLU A 82 27.70 1.98 0.69
N LEU A 83 26.68 1.46 -0.03
CA LEU A 83 26.86 0.36 -0.97
C LEU A 83 27.82 0.72 -2.10
N ARG A 84 27.70 1.92 -2.66
CA ARG A 84 28.65 2.42 -3.67
C ARG A 84 30.09 2.41 -3.14
N THR A 85 30.31 2.88 -1.92
CA THR A 85 31.63 2.88 -1.30
C THR A 85 32.18 1.46 -1.12
N GLU A 86 31.33 0.51 -0.75
CA GLU A 86 31.68 -0.91 -0.60
C GLU A 86 32.04 -1.54 -1.94
N LEU A 87 31.17 -1.38 -2.95
CA LEU A 87 31.36 -1.94 -4.31
C LEU A 87 32.60 -1.33 -5.00
N GLN A 88 32.88 -0.05 -4.81
CA GLN A 88 34.12 0.57 -5.32
C GLN A 88 35.38 -0.05 -4.72
N LYS A 89 35.38 -0.44 -3.44
CA LYS A 89 36.50 -1.16 -2.81
C LYS A 89 36.68 -2.57 -3.39
N GLN A 90 35.62 -3.17 -3.91
CA GLN A 90 35.63 -4.46 -4.61
C GLN A 90 36.05 -4.34 -6.07
N GLY A 91 36.23 -3.13 -6.60
CA GLY A 91 36.77 -2.85 -7.94
C GLY A 91 35.76 -2.35 -8.95
N HIS A 92 34.48 -2.23 -8.59
CA HIS A 92 33.44 -1.73 -9.49
C HIS A 92 33.62 -0.24 -9.81
N ARG A 93 33.28 0.15 -11.04
CA ARG A 93 33.43 1.52 -11.53
C ARG A 93 32.05 2.12 -11.80
N PHE A 94 31.72 3.13 -11.04
CA PHE A 94 30.46 3.87 -11.19
C PHE A 94 30.62 5.01 -12.20
N THR A 95 29.65 5.17 -13.08
CA THR A 95 29.62 6.18 -14.13
C THR A 95 28.56 7.26 -13.89
N THR A 96 27.57 6.99 -13.03
CA THR A 96 26.48 7.90 -12.70
C THR A 96 26.54 8.31 -11.21
N GLN A 97 25.65 9.21 -10.79
CA GLN A 97 25.41 9.51 -9.39
C GLN A 97 24.09 8.89 -8.89
N SER A 98 23.43 8.11 -9.76
CA SER A 98 22.14 7.47 -9.47
C SER A 98 22.29 6.37 -8.40
N ASP A 99 21.28 6.23 -7.59
CA ASP A 99 21.10 5.11 -6.68
C ASP A 99 20.83 3.79 -7.44
N THR A 100 20.30 3.86 -8.66
CA THR A 100 20.04 2.68 -9.52
C THR A 100 21.30 1.88 -9.84
N GLU A 101 22.46 2.54 -9.99
CA GLU A 101 23.71 1.89 -10.42
C GLU A 101 24.22 0.88 -9.38
N VAL A 102 23.89 1.05 -8.08
CA VAL A 102 24.26 0.05 -7.07
C VAL A 102 23.55 -1.29 -7.26
N LEU A 103 22.41 -1.32 -7.96
CA LEU A 103 21.70 -2.56 -8.26
C LEU A 103 22.45 -3.40 -9.31
N VAL A 104 23.07 -2.76 -10.27
CA VAL A 104 23.86 -3.41 -11.32
C VAL A 104 25.08 -4.08 -10.71
N HIS A 105 25.92 -3.30 -10.05
CA HIS A 105 27.16 -3.80 -9.45
C HIS A 105 26.91 -4.70 -8.23
N GLY A 106 25.86 -4.43 -7.46
CA GLY A 106 25.45 -5.30 -6.36
C GLY A 106 24.93 -6.66 -6.83
N TYR A 107 24.32 -6.75 -8.01
CA TYR A 107 23.95 -8.05 -8.58
C TYR A 107 25.19 -8.84 -9.02
N GLU A 108 26.21 -8.19 -9.55
CA GLU A 108 27.48 -8.84 -9.90
C GLU A 108 28.12 -9.51 -8.67
N GLU A 109 28.12 -8.84 -7.54
CA GLU A 109 28.73 -9.35 -6.30
C GLU A 109 27.85 -10.34 -5.55
N TRP A 110 26.56 -10.04 -5.38
CA TRP A 110 25.69 -10.78 -4.48
C TRP A 110 24.65 -11.64 -5.20
N GLY A 111 24.54 -11.55 -6.52
CA GLY A 111 23.55 -12.29 -7.30
C GLY A 111 22.14 -12.13 -6.76
N ASP A 112 21.44 -13.25 -6.51
CA ASP A 112 20.09 -13.24 -5.96
C ASP A 112 20.02 -12.70 -4.53
N GLY A 113 21.11 -12.65 -3.81
CA GLY A 113 21.23 -12.06 -2.48
C GLY A 113 21.10 -10.55 -2.44
N LEU A 114 21.24 -9.85 -3.57
CA LEU A 114 21.19 -8.40 -3.67
C LEU A 114 20.10 -7.74 -2.81
N PRO A 115 18.82 -8.18 -2.82
CA PRO A 115 17.78 -7.50 -2.06
C PRO A 115 18.01 -7.46 -0.54
N THR A 116 18.82 -8.37 0.01
CA THR A 116 19.10 -8.42 1.47
C THR A 116 20.05 -7.31 1.92
N HIS A 117 20.82 -6.72 1.00
CA HIS A 117 21.76 -5.63 1.26
C HIS A 117 21.11 -4.24 1.17
N LEU A 118 19.92 -4.18 0.58
CA LEU A 118 19.26 -2.90 0.30
C LEU A 118 18.47 -2.39 1.50
N ASN A 119 18.57 -1.09 1.77
CA ASN A 119 17.60 -0.34 2.56
C ASN A 119 16.95 0.68 1.63
N GLY A 120 15.66 0.50 1.36
CA GLY A 120 14.95 1.32 0.39
C GLY A 120 13.52 0.86 0.15
N MET A 121 12.84 1.58 -0.71
CA MET A 121 11.55 1.22 -1.29
C MET A 121 11.77 0.87 -2.76
N PHE A 122 11.49 -0.36 -3.17
CA PHE A 122 11.88 -0.80 -4.50
C PHE A 122 11.03 -1.91 -5.12
N ALA A 123 10.93 -1.85 -6.43
CA ALA A 123 10.64 -2.97 -7.30
C ALA A 123 11.61 -2.88 -8.48
N PHE A 124 12.33 -3.94 -8.78
CA PHE A 124 13.28 -3.95 -9.90
C PHE A 124 13.28 -5.27 -10.67
N ALA A 125 13.77 -5.21 -11.88
CA ALA A 125 14.08 -6.37 -12.70
C ALA A 125 15.54 -6.30 -13.14
N VAL A 126 16.24 -7.43 -12.99
CA VAL A 126 17.59 -7.66 -13.49
C VAL A 126 17.55 -8.74 -14.54
N TRP A 127 18.11 -8.48 -15.70
CA TRP A 127 18.38 -9.48 -16.73
C TRP A 127 19.87 -9.78 -16.80
N ASP A 128 20.24 -11.02 -16.53
CA ASP A 128 21.60 -11.54 -16.68
C ASP A 128 21.72 -12.28 -18.02
N MET A 129 22.38 -11.66 -18.97
CA MET A 129 22.56 -12.20 -20.33
C MET A 129 23.45 -13.43 -20.37
N ARG A 130 24.41 -13.54 -19.45
CA ARG A 130 25.32 -14.69 -19.38
C ARG A 130 24.61 -15.93 -18.83
N ARG A 131 23.80 -15.74 -17.79
CA ARG A 131 23.02 -16.82 -17.15
C ARG A 131 21.67 -17.04 -17.82
N GLN A 132 21.27 -16.17 -18.76
CA GLN A 132 19.93 -16.17 -19.37
C GLN A 132 18.82 -16.20 -18.30
N ARG A 133 18.90 -15.29 -17.36
CA ARG A 133 18.12 -15.30 -16.13
C ARG A 133 17.52 -13.94 -15.79
N LEU A 134 16.22 -13.97 -15.47
CA LEU A 134 15.46 -12.83 -14.97
C LEU A 134 15.29 -12.94 -13.45
N LEU A 135 15.70 -11.89 -12.74
CA LEU A 135 15.40 -11.69 -11.33
C LEU A 135 14.45 -10.50 -11.19
N LEU A 136 13.31 -10.71 -10.54
CA LEU A 136 12.45 -9.62 -10.04
C LEU A 136 12.55 -9.57 -8.53
N ALA A 137 12.55 -8.38 -7.93
CA ALA A 137 12.50 -8.23 -6.48
C ALA A 137 11.58 -7.08 -6.07
N ARG A 138 10.94 -7.25 -4.90
CA ARG A 138 10.07 -6.25 -4.28
C ARG A 138 10.54 -5.98 -2.85
N ASP A 139 10.48 -4.73 -2.40
CA ASP A 139 11.00 -4.31 -1.10
C ASP A 139 10.37 -5.02 0.10
N HIS A 140 10.98 -4.81 1.26
CA HIS A 140 10.71 -5.53 2.51
C HIS A 140 9.24 -5.47 2.97
N LEU A 141 8.53 -4.37 2.70
CA LEU A 141 7.15 -4.15 3.12
C LEU A 141 6.16 -4.02 1.95
N GLY A 142 6.66 -4.08 0.69
CA GLY A 142 5.85 -3.94 -0.51
C GLY A 142 5.41 -2.50 -0.78
N ILE A 143 6.25 -1.52 -0.43
CA ILE A 143 5.98 -0.10 -0.68
C ILE A 143 5.80 0.14 -2.18
N LYS A 144 6.67 -0.46 -3.01
CA LYS A 144 6.54 -0.38 -4.46
C LYS A 144 5.75 -1.56 -5.02
N PRO A 145 4.78 -1.30 -5.92
CA PRO A 145 3.98 -2.37 -6.53
C PRO A 145 4.78 -3.14 -7.59
N LEU A 146 4.53 -4.45 -7.66
CA LEU A 146 5.03 -5.30 -8.74
C LEU A 146 4.04 -6.44 -9.01
N TYR A 147 3.47 -6.44 -10.22
CA TYR A 147 2.57 -7.47 -10.72
C TYR A 147 3.30 -8.38 -11.70
N TYR A 148 2.91 -9.64 -11.76
CA TYR A 148 3.41 -10.58 -12.76
C TYR A 148 2.33 -11.52 -13.26
N ALA A 149 2.45 -11.94 -14.50
CA ALA A 149 1.55 -12.89 -15.17
C ALA A 149 2.38 -13.98 -15.85
N PRO A 150 2.31 -15.25 -15.38
CA PRO A 150 2.84 -16.38 -16.14
C PRO A 150 2.09 -16.51 -17.47
N LEU A 151 2.83 -16.79 -18.56
CA LEU A 151 2.27 -16.89 -19.90
C LEU A 151 2.03 -18.36 -20.27
N ALA A 152 0.94 -18.65 -21.00
CA ALA A 152 0.57 -20.01 -21.40
C ALA A 152 1.62 -20.68 -22.29
N CYS A 153 2.39 -19.90 -23.06
CA CYS A 153 3.50 -20.41 -23.89
C CYS A 153 4.79 -20.68 -23.08
N GLY A 154 4.77 -20.53 -21.77
CA GLY A 154 5.94 -20.43 -20.90
C GLY A 154 6.50 -19.00 -20.90
N GLY A 155 7.16 -18.59 -19.84
CA GLY A 155 7.64 -17.22 -19.68
C GLY A 155 6.79 -16.39 -18.73
N LEU A 156 7.00 -15.06 -18.75
CA LEU A 156 6.46 -14.14 -17.76
C LEU A 156 6.31 -12.74 -18.34
N ALA A 157 5.20 -12.07 -18.03
CA ALA A 157 5.10 -10.62 -18.13
C ALA A 157 5.07 -10.02 -16.72
N PHE A 158 5.65 -8.83 -16.54
CA PHE A 158 5.62 -8.11 -15.28
C PHE A 158 5.45 -6.61 -15.47
N ALA A 159 4.90 -5.92 -14.46
CA ALA A 159 4.76 -4.47 -14.49
C ALA A 159 4.53 -3.90 -13.08
N SER A 160 4.83 -2.61 -12.92
CA SER A 160 4.49 -1.83 -11.72
C SER A 160 2.97 -1.72 -11.51
N GLU A 161 2.19 -1.66 -12.58
CA GLU A 161 0.72 -1.60 -12.53
C GLU A 161 0.11 -2.59 -13.53
N MET A 162 -1.03 -3.16 -13.17
CA MET A 162 -1.65 -4.26 -13.91
C MET A 162 -2.10 -3.85 -15.32
N LYS A 163 -2.51 -2.59 -15.53
CA LYS A 163 -2.90 -2.09 -16.87
C LYS A 163 -1.80 -2.18 -17.91
N ALA A 164 -0.54 -2.19 -17.50
CA ALA A 164 0.59 -2.40 -18.41
C ALA A 164 0.72 -3.86 -18.89
N LEU A 165 0.04 -4.82 -18.23
CA LEU A 165 -0.04 -6.21 -18.69
C LEU A 165 -1.13 -6.44 -19.72
N PHE A 166 -2.11 -5.55 -19.88
CA PHE A 166 -3.23 -5.74 -20.81
C PHE A 166 -2.84 -5.88 -22.28
N PRO A 167 -1.77 -5.24 -22.79
CA PRO A 167 -1.30 -5.48 -24.15
C PRO A 167 -0.72 -6.87 -24.39
N VAL A 168 -0.36 -7.62 -23.33
CA VAL A 168 0.28 -8.93 -23.43
C VAL A 168 -0.76 -10.01 -23.58
N ASP A 169 -0.57 -10.91 -24.55
CA ASP A 169 -1.40 -12.09 -24.73
C ASP A 169 -0.87 -13.27 -23.90
N GLY A 170 -1.71 -14.29 -23.69
CA GLY A 170 -1.30 -15.56 -23.10
C GLY A 170 -1.44 -15.70 -21.59
N TRP A 171 -2.07 -14.73 -20.89
CA TRP A 171 -2.47 -14.86 -19.51
C TRP A 171 -4.01 -14.89 -19.36
N GLN A 172 -4.49 -15.47 -18.26
CA GLN A 172 -5.92 -15.70 -18.03
C GLN A 172 -6.61 -14.43 -17.48
N ARG A 173 -7.53 -13.86 -18.25
CA ARG A 173 -8.29 -12.63 -17.91
C ARG A 173 -9.64 -12.92 -17.24
N GLU A 174 -9.73 -13.99 -16.48
CA GLU A 174 -10.92 -14.32 -15.71
C GLU A 174 -10.84 -13.70 -14.31
N ILE A 175 -11.99 -13.22 -13.82
CA ILE A 175 -12.09 -12.68 -12.47
C ILE A 175 -11.86 -13.79 -11.45
N ASP A 176 -11.00 -13.55 -10.47
CA ASP A 176 -10.81 -14.42 -9.31
C ASP A 176 -11.99 -14.22 -8.32
N PRO A 177 -12.87 -15.21 -8.13
CA PRO A 177 -14.00 -15.07 -7.21
C PRO A 177 -13.59 -14.82 -5.76
N LEU A 178 -12.44 -15.37 -5.32
CA LEU A 178 -11.91 -15.13 -3.97
C LEU A 178 -11.37 -13.72 -3.82
N ALA A 179 -10.72 -13.18 -4.86
CA ALA A 179 -10.26 -11.79 -4.86
C ALA A 179 -11.44 -10.82 -4.80
N LEU A 180 -12.52 -11.10 -5.51
CA LEU A 180 -13.75 -10.31 -5.45
C LEU A 180 -14.40 -10.38 -4.06
N ASP A 181 -14.49 -11.56 -3.42
CA ASP A 181 -14.99 -11.68 -2.04
C ASP A 181 -14.13 -10.92 -1.04
N TRP A 182 -12.78 -10.96 -1.23
CA TRP A 182 -11.85 -10.16 -0.45
C TRP A 182 -12.13 -8.67 -0.60
N PHE A 183 -12.22 -8.17 -1.84
CA PHE A 183 -12.51 -6.77 -2.09
C PHE A 183 -13.81 -6.31 -1.40
N LEU A 184 -14.88 -7.08 -1.50
CA LEU A 184 -16.15 -6.78 -0.84
C LEU A 184 -16.09 -6.87 0.69
N ALA A 185 -15.13 -7.61 1.23
CA ALA A 185 -14.90 -7.70 2.67
C ALA A 185 -14.06 -6.54 3.22
N THR A 186 -12.99 -6.18 2.50
CA THR A 186 -11.88 -5.36 2.99
C THR A 186 -11.71 -4.04 2.25
N ARG A 187 -12.34 -3.86 1.05
CA ARG A 187 -12.16 -2.76 0.08
C ARG A 187 -10.83 -2.77 -0.71
N TYR A 188 -10.02 -3.81 -0.57
CA TYR A 188 -8.80 -4.05 -1.33
C TYR A 188 -8.60 -5.56 -1.54
N ILE A 189 -7.62 -5.93 -2.35
CA ILE A 189 -7.27 -7.34 -2.60
C ILE A 189 -5.87 -7.59 -2.05
N PRO A 190 -5.70 -8.42 -1.01
CA PRO A 190 -4.39 -8.73 -0.45
C PRO A 190 -3.48 -9.48 -1.43
N ALA A 191 -2.15 -9.22 -1.36
CA ALA A 191 -1.18 -10.05 -2.05
C ALA A 191 -1.24 -11.50 -1.52
N PRO A 192 -0.91 -12.51 -2.33
CA PRO A 192 -0.40 -12.45 -3.71
C PRO A 192 -1.49 -12.33 -4.79
N ARG A 193 -2.77 -12.27 -4.41
CA ARG A 193 -3.87 -12.23 -5.39
C ARG A 193 -3.99 -10.87 -6.06
N SER A 194 -4.52 -10.87 -7.26
CA SER A 194 -5.10 -9.73 -7.93
C SER A 194 -6.55 -10.05 -8.30
N ILE A 195 -7.25 -9.09 -8.89
CA ILE A 195 -8.63 -9.31 -9.35
C ILE A 195 -8.74 -10.37 -10.45
N TYR A 196 -7.66 -10.65 -11.19
CA TYR A 196 -7.64 -11.67 -12.25
C TYR A 196 -6.87 -12.92 -11.82
N LEU A 197 -7.37 -14.10 -12.21
CA LEU A 197 -6.75 -15.40 -11.93
C LEU A 197 -5.33 -15.53 -12.51
N GLY A 198 -5.09 -14.94 -13.70
CA GLY A 198 -3.80 -15.02 -14.40
C GLY A 198 -2.75 -14.02 -13.95
N VAL A 199 -3.06 -13.09 -13.04
CA VAL A 199 -2.12 -12.06 -12.55
C VAL A 199 -1.92 -12.19 -11.05
N ARG A 200 -0.68 -12.05 -10.60
CA ARG A 200 -0.32 -12.06 -9.17
C ARG A 200 0.48 -10.83 -8.80
N LYS A 201 0.37 -10.40 -7.56
CA LYS A 201 1.28 -9.44 -6.92
C LYS A 201 2.50 -10.22 -6.40
N LEU A 202 3.72 -9.73 -6.67
CA LEU A 202 4.88 -10.26 -5.98
C LEU A 202 4.78 -9.86 -4.51
N PRO A 203 4.75 -10.81 -3.55
CA PRO A 203 4.59 -10.45 -2.14
C PRO A 203 5.75 -9.59 -1.62
N PRO A 204 5.53 -8.81 -0.55
CA PRO A 204 6.59 -8.10 0.14
C PRO A 204 7.77 -8.99 0.51
N ALA A 205 8.99 -8.45 0.48
CA ALA A 205 10.22 -9.16 0.78
C ALA A 205 10.45 -10.44 -0.05
N CYS A 206 9.89 -10.50 -1.25
CA CYS A 206 10.05 -11.63 -2.16
C CYS A 206 10.84 -11.25 -3.41
N ARG A 207 11.55 -12.24 -3.91
CA ARG A 207 12.16 -12.25 -5.24
C ARG A 207 11.53 -13.35 -6.09
N LEU A 208 11.42 -13.09 -7.38
CA LEU A 208 11.00 -14.07 -8.38
C LEU A 208 12.18 -14.32 -9.31
N ILE A 209 12.48 -15.58 -9.56
CA ILE A 209 13.58 -16.01 -10.41
C ILE A 209 13.01 -16.89 -11.51
N LEU A 210 13.46 -16.64 -12.74
CA LEU A 210 13.09 -17.41 -13.91
C LEU A 210 14.27 -17.41 -14.90
N GLY A 211 14.62 -18.57 -15.43
CA GLY A 211 15.69 -18.72 -16.43
C GLY A 211 15.36 -19.78 -17.46
N ALA A 212 16.21 -19.91 -18.47
CA ALA A 212 16.03 -20.88 -19.55
C ALA A 212 15.97 -22.32 -19.05
N GLU A 213 16.76 -22.64 -18.03
CA GLU A 213 16.85 -23.98 -17.41
C GLU A 213 16.27 -24.01 -15.98
N GLU A 214 15.80 -22.87 -15.47
CA GLU A 214 15.25 -22.74 -14.11
C GLU A 214 13.75 -22.46 -14.17
N PRO A 215 12.91 -23.29 -13.49
CA PRO A 215 11.48 -23.00 -13.41
C PRO A 215 11.23 -21.72 -12.60
N LEU A 216 10.09 -21.07 -12.86
CA LEU A 216 9.65 -19.94 -12.08
C LEU A 216 9.57 -20.32 -10.60
N ARG A 217 10.25 -19.56 -9.76
CA ARG A 217 10.19 -19.68 -8.31
C ARG A 217 10.07 -18.32 -7.64
N VAL A 218 9.27 -18.27 -6.58
CA VAL A 218 9.12 -17.09 -5.73
C VAL A 218 9.68 -17.43 -4.36
N GLU A 219 10.62 -16.64 -3.90
CA GLU A 219 11.35 -16.87 -2.65
C GLU A 219 11.29 -15.63 -1.76
N ARG A 220 11.02 -15.84 -0.48
CA ARG A 220 11.12 -14.78 0.51
C ARG A 220 12.58 -14.60 0.91
N TYR A 221 13.11 -13.37 0.77
CA TYR A 221 14.49 -13.06 1.16
C TYR A 221 14.62 -12.40 2.54
N TRP A 222 13.52 -11.87 3.07
CA TRP A 222 13.44 -11.29 4.41
C TRP A 222 12.07 -11.53 5.01
N ASP A 223 11.96 -11.69 6.33
CA ASP A 223 10.68 -11.80 7.03
C ASP A 223 10.71 -11.00 8.32
N LEU A 224 9.60 -10.34 8.60
CA LEU A 224 9.40 -9.61 9.84
C LEU A 224 8.83 -10.53 10.92
N SER A 225 9.54 -10.66 12.02
CA SER A 225 9.04 -11.32 13.23
C SER A 225 9.00 -10.32 14.38
N ILE A 226 7.84 -10.17 15.00
CA ILE A 226 7.68 -9.34 16.20
C ILE A 226 8.18 -10.12 17.41
N ALA A 227 9.40 -9.82 17.85
CA ALA A 227 10.09 -10.47 18.96
C ALA A 227 10.55 -9.43 20.00
N PRO A 228 9.67 -9.03 20.94
CA PRO A 228 10.01 -8.03 21.95
C PRO A 228 11.20 -8.43 22.81
N ASP A 229 12.10 -7.50 23.01
CA ASP A 229 13.28 -7.65 23.86
C ASP A 229 12.97 -7.11 25.25
N GLU A 230 12.62 -7.99 26.18
CA GLU A 230 12.27 -7.62 27.56
C GLU A 230 13.48 -7.27 28.42
N ALA A 231 14.68 -7.73 28.06
CA ALA A 231 15.90 -7.53 28.84
C ALA A 231 16.53 -6.13 28.65
N ASP A 232 16.27 -5.48 27.51
CA ASP A 232 16.86 -4.20 27.11
C ASP A 232 15.85 -3.06 27.24
N SER A 233 15.53 -2.64 28.48
CA SER A 233 14.39 -1.75 28.71
C SER A 233 14.70 -0.25 28.85
N GLN A 234 15.97 0.18 28.87
CA GLN A 234 16.27 1.51 29.42
C GLN A 234 16.39 2.65 28.40
N ASP A 235 16.72 2.40 27.13
CA ASP A 235 17.02 3.45 26.15
C ASP A 235 16.12 3.49 24.89
N TRP A 236 14.93 2.88 24.93
CA TRP A 236 14.02 2.86 23.78
C TRP A 236 13.69 4.25 23.20
N PRO A 237 13.41 5.29 24.01
CA PRO A 237 13.14 6.62 23.48
C PRO A 237 14.31 7.21 22.69
N GLU A 238 15.53 7.09 23.21
CA GLU A 238 16.72 7.64 22.54
C GLU A 238 17.08 6.83 21.29
N ARG A 239 17.02 5.50 21.37
CA ARG A 239 17.26 4.61 20.21
C ARG A 239 16.30 4.92 19.06
N LEU A 240 14.99 5.05 19.36
CA LEU A 240 14.01 5.40 18.34
C LEU A 240 14.30 6.79 17.78
N ARG A 241 14.65 7.75 18.61
CA ARG A 241 14.99 9.11 18.18
C ARG A 241 16.15 9.10 17.18
N VAL A 242 17.22 8.41 17.50
CA VAL A 242 18.42 8.32 16.63
C VAL A 242 18.07 7.66 15.30
N ILE A 243 17.43 6.50 15.33
CA ILE A 243 17.15 5.71 14.12
C ILE A 243 16.13 6.41 13.23
N LEU A 244 15.03 6.94 13.79
CA LEU A 244 14.01 7.64 12.98
C LEU A 244 14.55 8.96 12.41
N THR A 245 15.39 9.69 13.15
CA THR A 245 16.07 10.89 12.64
C THR A 245 16.96 10.54 11.45
N ALA A 246 17.76 9.47 11.56
CA ALA A 246 18.58 9.01 10.46
C ALA A 246 17.76 8.57 9.24
N ALA A 247 16.64 7.88 9.46
CA ALA A 247 15.72 7.49 8.39
C ALA A 247 15.13 8.71 7.66
N VAL A 248 14.67 9.73 8.39
CA VAL A 248 14.17 10.98 7.80
C VAL A 248 15.27 11.65 6.97
N HIS A 249 16.49 11.78 7.49
CA HIS A 249 17.59 12.40 6.76
C HIS A 249 17.93 11.65 5.47
N ARG A 250 18.00 10.31 5.49
CA ARG A 250 18.23 9.49 4.30
C ARG A 250 17.12 9.70 3.26
N GLN A 251 15.86 9.78 3.71
CA GLN A 251 14.72 9.96 2.81
C GLN A 251 14.48 11.41 2.36
N MET A 252 15.24 12.37 2.88
CA MET A 252 15.27 13.76 2.35
C MET A 252 16.24 13.94 1.19
N ILE A 253 17.06 12.95 0.84
CA ILE A 253 18.00 13.04 -0.29
C ILE A 253 17.20 13.09 -1.61
N ALA A 254 17.30 14.20 -2.33
CA ALA A 254 16.69 14.42 -3.64
C ALA A 254 17.37 15.61 -4.34
N ASP A 255 17.45 15.56 -5.67
CA ASP A 255 17.91 16.68 -6.51
C ASP A 255 16.75 17.56 -7.01
N VAL A 256 15.54 17.30 -6.47
CA VAL A 256 14.30 18.01 -6.78
C VAL A 256 13.65 18.54 -5.50
N PRO A 257 12.75 19.53 -5.60
CA PRO A 257 12.03 20.03 -4.42
C PRO A 257 11.23 18.95 -3.71
N LEU A 258 11.33 18.93 -2.37
CA LEU A 258 10.59 18.01 -1.52
C LEU A 258 9.76 18.75 -0.45
N GLY A 259 8.75 18.05 0.09
CA GLY A 259 7.89 18.55 1.15
C GLY A 259 7.35 17.43 2.03
N ALA A 260 6.29 17.69 2.78
CA ALA A 260 5.62 16.70 3.62
C ALA A 260 4.10 16.86 3.62
N PHE A 261 3.38 15.75 3.68
CA PHE A 261 1.96 15.77 4.03
C PHE A 261 1.80 15.94 5.55
N LEU A 262 0.95 16.88 5.96
CA LEU A 262 0.75 17.27 7.35
C LEU A 262 -0.72 17.19 7.74
N SER A 263 -1.12 16.17 8.47
CA SER A 263 -2.48 16.01 9.01
C SER A 263 -2.67 16.62 10.41
N GLY A 264 -1.61 17.17 11.01
CA GLY A 264 -1.63 17.56 12.43
C GLY A 264 -1.73 16.38 13.41
N GLY A 265 -1.57 15.15 12.93
CA GLY A 265 -1.38 13.96 13.75
C GLY A 265 0.06 13.87 14.29
N ILE A 266 0.29 12.97 15.27
CA ILE A 266 1.60 12.80 15.90
C ILE A 266 2.68 12.47 14.86
N ASP A 267 2.39 11.53 13.97
CA ASP A 267 3.34 10.97 13.02
C ASP A 267 3.85 12.03 12.04
N SER A 268 2.92 12.71 11.35
CA SER A 268 3.25 13.78 10.41
C SER A 268 3.91 14.97 11.11
N SER A 269 3.52 15.28 12.36
CA SER A 269 4.13 16.35 13.15
C SER A 269 5.57 16.05 13.53
N ILE A 270 5.88 14.81 13.91
CA ILE A 270 7.26 14.36 14.20
C ILE A 270 8.11 14.46 12.92
N LEU A 271 7.59 13.96 11.78
CA LEU A 271 8.33 14.05 10.51
C LEU A 271 8.65 15.50 10.13
N VAL A 272 7.63 16.38 10.16
CA VAL A 272 7.83 17.80 9.86
C VAL A 272 8.82 18.45 10.81
N GLY A 273 8.76 18.12 12.11
CA GLY A 273 9.73 18.61 13.11
C GLY A 273 11.16 18.15 12.80
N LEU A 274 11.36 16.87 12.46
CA LEU A 274 12.67 16.33 12.08
C LEU A 274 13.19 16.96 10.78
N MET A 275 12.34 17.11 9.78
CA MET A 275 12.69 17.78 8.52
C MET A 275 13.08 19.24 8.73
N ALA A 276 12.34 19.98 9.59
CA ALA A 276 12.64 21.38 9.89
C ALA A 276 13.97 21.55 10.61
N HIS A 277 14.38 20.60 11.44
CA HIS A 277 15.71 20.62 12.07
C HIS A 277 16.84 20.27 11.10
N ALA A 278 16.54 19.51 10.04
CA ALA A 278 17.52 19.10 9.03
C ALA A 278 17.65 20.10 7.87
N SER A 279 16.69 20.99 7.68
CA SER A 279 16.63 21.93 6.56
C SER A 279 16.99 23.35 6.98
N ALA A 280 17.77 24.02 6.15
CA ALA A 280 18.03 25.47 6.32
C ALA A 280 16.87 26.34 5.81
N GLU A 281 16.02 25.79 4.93
CA GLU A 281 14.87 26.48 4.36
C GLU A 281 13.56 25.99 5.02
N PRO A 282 12.49 26.81 5.02
CA PRO A 282 11.18 26.39 5.50
C PRO A 282 10.68 25.14 4.75
N VAL A 283 10.32 24.09 5.49
CA VAL A 283 9.75 22.86 4.92
C VAL A 283 8.41 23.17 4.27
N ARG A 284 8.22 22.74 3.03
CA ARG A 284 6.93 22.83 2.35
C ARG A 284 5.98 21.79 2.89
N THR A 285 4.82 22.20 3.42
CA THR A 285 3.86 21.27 4.01
C THR A 285 2.48 21.44 3.37
N PHE A 286 1.74 20.32 3.25
CA PHE A 286 0.45 20.28 2.56
C PHE A 286 -0.57 19.56 3.42
N THR A 287 -1.78 20.16 3.53
CA THR A 287 -2.91 19.60 4.30
C THR A 287 -4.18 19.66 3.48
N VAL A 288 -4.96 18.58 3.52
CA VAL A 288 -6.34 18.60 3.00
C VAL A 288 -7.28 19.21 4.00
N ILE A 289 -8.18 20.08 3.54
CA ILE A 289 -9.27 20.66 4.32
C ILE A 289 -10.62 20.34 3.68
N PHE A 290 -11.67 20.29 4.52
CA PHE A 290 -13.05 20.03 4.11
C PHE A 290 -13.95 21.21 4.49
N PRO A 291 -13.99 22.31 3.69
CA PRO A 291 -14.65 23.55 4.07
C PRO A 291 -16.15 23.42 4.37
N GLU A 292 -16.84 22.46 3.72
CA GLU A 292 -18.28 22.20 3.94
C GLU A 292 -18.56 21.18 5.08
N TRP A 293 -17.50 20.63 5.72
CA TRP A 293 -17.63 19.49 6.63
C TRP A 293 -16.75 19.64 7.86
N ASP A 294 -17.02 20.64 8.71
CA ASP A 294 -16.24 20.97 9.92
C ASP A 294 -15.90 19.75 10.80
N ALA A 295 -16.78 18.75 10.87
CA ALA A 295 -16.55 17.54 11.65
C ALA A 295 -15.40 16.66 11.13
N PHE A 296 -14.96 16.89 9.89
CA PHE A 296 -13.89 16.14 9.22
C PHE A 296 -12.64 17.02 9.01
N ASP A 297 -12.69 18.30 9.37
CA ASP A 297 -11.55 19.23 9.22
C ASP A 297 -10.59 19.15 10.41
N GLU A 298 -9.35 18.80 10.12
CA GLU A 298 -8.26 18.70 11.10
C GLU A 298 -7.22 19.81 10.95
N SER A 299 -7.44 20.77 10.05
CA SER A 299 -6.48 21.83 9.71
C SER A 299 -5.99 22.64 10.93
N GLY A 300 -6.83 22.81 11.95
CA GLY A 300 -6.45 23.51 13.17
C GLY A 300 -5.24 22.91 13.90
N TYR A 301 -5.06 21.58 13.85
CA TYR A 301 -3.87 20.92 14.40
C TYR A 301 -2.66 21.06 13.47
N ALA A 302 -2.88 20.99 12.16
CA ALA A 302 -1.81 21.22 11.19
C ALA A 302 -1.23 22.63 11.32
N ARG A 303 -2.08 23.67 11.44
CA ARG A 303 -1.66 25.07 11.64
C ARG A 303 -0.77 25.26 12.86
N ARG A 304 -1.04 24.59 14.00
CA ARG A 304 -0.16 24.65 15.19
C ARG A 304 1.24 24.09 14.94
N VAL A 305 1.34 23.07 14.11
CA VAL A 305 2.64 22.51 13.70
C VAL A 305 3.36 23.49 12.75
N THR A 306 2.61 24.09 11.80
CA THR A 306 3.19 25.07 10.88
C THR A 306 3.70 26.31 11.60
N GLU A 307 2.97 26.82 12.60
CA GLU A 307 3.39 27.92 13.44
C GLU A 307 4.67 27.58 14.23
N ARG A 308 4.72 26.37 14.81
CA ARG A 308 5.88 25.93 15.61
C ARG A 308 7.16 25.84 14.80
N PHE A 309 7.09 25.32 13.57
CA PHE A 309 8.25 25.06 12.72
C PHE A 309 8.42 26.06 11.57
N ALA A 310 7.59 27.12 11.52
CA ALA A 310 7.61 28.13 10.47
C ALA A 310 7.63 27.54 9.05
N THR A 311 6.78 26.54 8.78
CA THR A 311 6.76 25.86 7.50
C THR A 311 6.09 26.68 6.41
N ALA A 312 6.46 26.48 5.14
CA ALA A 312 5.75 27.01 3.97
C ALA A 312 4.51 26.14 3.70
N HIS A 313 3.39 26.48 4.33
CA HIS A 313 2.17 25.67 4.39
C HIS A 313 1.16 25.99 3.30
N THR A 314 0.57 24.95 2.71
CA THR A 314 -0.52 25.05 1.73
C THR A 314 -1.69 24.17 2.18
N GLU A 315 -2.87 24.79 2.31
CA GLU A 315 -4.14 24.10 2.55
C GLU A 315 -4.85 23.82 1.22
N ILE A 316 -5.31 22.59 1.03
CA ILE A 316 -5.92 22.11 -0.21
C ILE A 316 -7.37 21.72 0.10
N ALA A 317 -8.32 22.49 -0.46
CA ALA A 317 -9.74 22.24 -0.26
C ALA A 317 -10.23 21.06 -1.10
N VAL A 318 -10.99 20.16 -0.48
CA VAL A 318 -11.83 19.18 -1.16
C VAL A 318 -13.24 19.75 -1.22
N ASP A 319 -13.61 20.32 -2.37
CA ASP A 319 -14.87 21.02 -2.58
C ASP A 319 -15.75 20.42 -3.69
N ALA A 320 -16.62 21.20 -4.26
CA ALA A 320 -17.87 20.89 -4.92
C ALA A 320 -17.90 19.82 -6.03
N ASP A 321 -16.82 19.46 -6.70
CA ASP A 321 -16.92 18.55 -7.86
C ASP A 321 -16.46 17.10 -7.58
N VAL A 322 -16.76 16.62 -6.36
CA VAL A 322 -16.46 15.26 -5.90
C VAL A 322 -16.88 14.19 -6.93
N ALA A 323 -18.00 14.40 -7.64
CA ALA A 323 -18.51 13.39 -8.56
C ALA A 323 -17.66 13.25 -9.83
N GLN A 324 -17.22 14.37 -10.41
CA GLN A 324 -16.35 14.38 -11.58
C GLN A 324 -14.96 13.86 -11.23
N GLU A 325 -14.36 14.40 -10.19
CA GLU A 325 -13.02 14.03 -9.71
C GLU A 325 -12.95 12.54 -9.33
N TRP A 326 -13.97 12.04 -8.63
CA TRP A 326 -14.06 10.63 -8.30
C TRP A 326 -14.17 9.74 -9.56
N SER A 327 -14.97 10.13 -10.54
CA SER A 327 -15.15 9.38 -11.79
C SER A 327 -13.85 9.32 -12.62
N GLU A 328 -13.04 10.39 -12.59
CA GLU A 328 -11.73 10.41 -13.23
C GLU A 328 -10.75 9.48 -12.53
N LEU A 329 -10.64 9.58 -11.21
CA LEU A 329 -9.78 8.73 -10.38
C LEU A 329 -10.11 7.25 -10.55
N ALA A 330 -11.41 6.88 -10.49
CA ALA A 330 -11.85 5.49 -10.57
C ALA A 330 -11.47 4.81 -11.90
N ARG A 331 -11.38 5.58 -13.00
CA ARG A 331 -10.90 5.05 -14.29
C ARG A 331 -9.40 4.80 -14.36
N GLN A 332 -8.62 5.40 -13.46
CA GLN A 332 -7.17 5.25 -13.45
C GLN A 332 -6.68 4.07 -12.60
N LEU A 333 -7.53 3.61 -11.66
CA LEU A 333 -7.23 2.46 -10.81
C LEU A 333 -7.56 1.15 -11.54
N ASP A 334 -6.54 0.43 -11.94
CA ASP A 334 -6.64 -0.82 -12.73
C ASP A 334 -6.97 -2.07 -11.89
N GLU A 335 -7.01 -1.94 -10.58
CA GLU A 335 -7.53 -2.93 -9.65
C GLU A 335 -8.58 -2.27 -8.74
N PRO A 336 -9.67 -2.98 -8.37
CA PRO A 336 -10.66 -2.42 -7.46
C PRO A 336 -10.02 -2.01 -6.13
N PHE A 337 -10.17 -0.73 -5.77
CA PHE A 337 -9.64 -0.17 -4.52
C PHE A 337 -10.60 0.90 -4.01
N ALA A 338 -11.11 0.76 -2.79
CA ALA A 338 -12.19 1.59 -2.27
C ALA A 338 -11.90 2.21 -0.89
N ASP A 339 -10.64 2.55 -0.59
CA ASP A 339 -10.34 3.38 0.57
C ASP A 339 -10.98 4.78 0.38
N PRO A 340 -11.82 5.26 1.31
CA PRO A 340 -12.41 6.59 1.23
C PRO A 340 -11.39 7.73 1.11
N ALA A 341 -10.21 7.57 1.69
CA ALA A 341 -9.15 8.56 1.64
C ALA A 341 -8.49 8.70 0.25
N THR A 342 -8.78 7.79 -0.69
CA THR A 342 -8.19 7.78 -2.04
C THR A 342 -8.44 9.10 -2.79
N LEU A 343 -9.66 9.58 -2.80
CA LEU A 343 -10.01 10.83 -3.51
C LEU A 343 -9.33 12.06 -2.90
N PRO A 344 -9.42 12.33 -1.59
CA PRO A 344 -8.70 13.45 -0.98
C PRO A 344 -7.17 13.36 -1.17
N THR A 345 -6.59 12.16 -1.08
CA THR A 345 -5.16 11.94 -1.30
C THR A 345 -4.76 12.28 -2.74
N TRP A 346 -5.55 11.87 -3.73
CA TRP A 346 -5.27 12.19 -5.13
C TRP A 346 -5.38 13.69 -5.43
N LEU A 347 -6.40 14.35 -4.91
CA LEU A 347 -6.56 15.81 -5.05
C LEU A 347 -5.39 16.55 -4.40
N MET A 348 -5.00 16.13 -3.20
CA MET A 348 -3.83 16.65 -2.51
C MET A 348 -2.56 16.42 -3.33
N ALA A 349 -2.36 15.23 -3.86
CA ALA A 349 -1.18 14.92 -4.68
C ALA A 349 -1.09 15.78 -5.95
N ARG A 350 -2.20 15.98 -6.66
CA ARG A 350 -2.28 16.85 -7.86
C ARG A 350 -1.86 18.31 -7.56
N GLN A 351 -2.33 18.86 -6.45
CA GLN A 351 -1.98 20.23 -6.07
C GLN A 351 -0.53 20.31 -5.55
N THR A 352 -0.13 19.35 -4.73
CA THR A 352 1.22 19.25 -4.18
C THR A 352 2.28 19.13 -5.28
N ARG A 353 1.99 18.39 -6.37
CA ARG A 353 2.90 18.19 -7.51
C ARG A 353 3.27 19.51 -8.21
N GLN A 354 2.45 20.54 -8.11
CA GLN A 354 2.77 21.86 -8.64
C GLN A 354 3.91 22.56 -7.88
N HIS A 355 4.24 22.09 -6.67
CA HIS A 355 5.24 22.70 -5.80
C HIS A 355 6.45 21.80 -5.55
N VAL A 356 6.24 20.49 -5.48
CA VAL A 356 7.29 19.50 -5.15
C VAL A 356 7.10 18.22 -5.96
N THR A 357 8.19 17.46 -6.10
CA THR A 357 8.17 16.14 -6.76
C THR A 357 8.15 15.00 -5.76
N VAL A 358 8.61 15.25 -4.52
CA VAL A 358 8.72 14.27 -3.44
C VAL A 358 8.00 14.78 -2.20
N VAL A 359 7.29 13.91 -1.49
CA VAL A 359 6.72 14.20 -0.15
C VAL A 359 7.03 13.09 0.82
N LEU A 360 7.32 13.44 2.08
CA LEU A 360 7.38 12.51 3.19
C LEU A 360 6.00 12.37 3.82
N THR A 361 5.62 11.14 4.21
CA THR A 361 4.34 10.85 4.84
C THR A 361 4.50 10.01 6.10
N GLY A 362 3.53 10.08 7.01
CA GLY A 362 3.52 9.36 8.28
C GLY A 362 2.97 7.92 8.21
N GLU A 363 2.81 7.36 7.01
CA GLU A 363 2.30 6.00 6.84
C GLU A 363 3.21 4.96 7.53
N GLY A 364 2.60 3.90 8.05
CA GLY A 364 3.30 2.83 8.79
C GLY A 364 3.47 3.07 10.29
N ALA A 365 3.37 4.32 10.76
CA ALA A 365 3.55 4.64 12.18
C ALA A 365 2.46 4.03 13.07
N ASP A 366 1.23 3.92 12.58
CA ASP A 366 0.12 3.30 13.32
C ASP A 366 0.33 1.80 13.50
N GLU A 367 0.80 1.12 12.47
CA GLU A 367 1.09 -0.31 12.46
C GLU A 367 2.29 -0.62 13.37
N LEU A 368 3.38 0.13 13.24
CA LEU A 368 4.61 -0.10 14.01
C LEU A 368 4.47 0.23 15.50
N PHE A 369 3.69 1.25 15.86
CA PHE A 369 3.59 1.74 17.24
C PHE A 369 2.19 1.58 17.84
N GLN A 370 1.39 0.63 17.32
CA GLN A 370 0.06 0.27 17.81
C GLN A 370 -0.87 1.49 17.99
N GLY A 371 -0.96 2.32 16.94
CA GLY A 371 -1.77 3.53 16.95
C GLY A 371 -3.27 3.28 16.91
N TYR A 372 -3.71 2.22 16.25
CA TYR A 372 -5.12 1.91 16.05
C TYR A 372 -5.84 1.47 17.32
N GLY A 373 -7.16 1.73 17.39
CA GLY A 373 -7.98 1.40 18.53
C GLY A 373 -8.08 -0.10 18.83
N TRP A 374 -8.01 -0.94 17.78
CA TRP A 374 -8.18 -2.39 17.93
C TRP A 374 -7.03 -3.08 18.66
N TYR A 375 -5.81 -2.53 18.69
CA TYR A 375 -4.73 -3.06 19.52
C TYR A 375 -5.05 -3.07 21.02
N GLY A 376 -5.98 -2.22 21.46
CA GLY A 376 -6.50 -2.19 22.83
C GLY A 376 -7.81 -2.97 23.02
N TRP A 377 -8.25 -3.75 22.04
CA TRP A 377 -9.48 -4.55 22.20
C TRP A 377 -9.25 -5.72 23.15
N PRO A 378 -10.32 -6.13 23.86
CA PRO A 378 -10.24 -7.27 24.77
C PRO A 378 -9.97 -8.55 23.97
N ARG A 379 -9.25 -9.48 24.62
CA ARG A 379 -9.02 -10.82 24.07
C ARG A 379 -10.32 -11.60 24.01
N PRO A 380 -10.46 -12.55 23.08
CA PRO A 380 -11.60 -13.46 23.05
C PRO A 380 -11.81 -14.15 24.39
N LEU A 381 -13.07 -14.26 24.81
CA LEU A 381 -13.42 -15.00 26.02
C LEU A 381 -13.22 -16.51 25.78
N PRO A 382 -12.68 -17.25 26.75
CA PRO A 382 -12.48 -18.69 26.64
C PRO A 382 -13.82 -19.44 26.82
N LEU A 383 -14.75 -19.22 25.89
CA LEU A 383 -16.07 -19.86 25.88
C LEU A 383 -16.11 -20.99 24.84
N PRO A 384 -16.90 -22.03 25.06
CA PRO A 384 -17.12 -23.08 24.07
C PRO A 384 -17.62 -22.49 22.72
N ALA A 385 -17.11 -23.00 21.59
CA ALA A 385 -17.38 -22.47 20.25
C ALA A 385 -18.89 -22.39 19.91
N PHE A 386 -19.72 -23.30 20.41
CA PHE A 386 -21.16 -23.25 20.17
C PHE A 386 -21.84 -22.09 20.89
N LEU A 387 -21.38 -21.73 22.09
CA LEU A 387 -21.89 -20.58 22.85
C LEU A 387 -21.42 -19.27 22.20
N THR A 388 -20.17 -19.18 21.79
CA THR A 388 -19.66 -17.99 21.10
C THR A 388 -20.41 -17.73 19.81
N ARG A 389 -20.67 -18.75 18.99
CA ARG A 389 -21.46 -18.63 17.75
C ARG A 389 -22.87 -18.10 17.99
N SER A 390 -23.58 -18.66 18.98
CA SER A 390 -24.96 -18.25 19.31
C SER A 390 -25.02 -16.82 19.84
N LEU A 391 -24.11 -16.46 20.74
CA LEU A 391 -24.03 -15.10 21.30
C LEU A 391 -23.59 -14.08 20.23
N ARG A 392 -22.69 -14.44 19.34
CA ARG A 392 -22.31 -13.60 18.18
C ARG A 392 -23.51 -13.32 17.29
N TYR A 393 -24.25 -14.35 16.91
CA TYR A 393 -25.44 -14.18 16.08
C TYR A 393 -26.45 -13.20 16.71
N LEU A 394 -26.73 -13.34 17.98
CA LEU A 394 -27.60 -12.43 18.73
C LEU A 394 -27.03 -11.00 18.77
N THR A 395 -25.74 -10.86 19.07
CA THR A 395 -25.05 -9.57 19.12
C THR A 395 -25.06 -8.87 17.75
N GLN A 396 -24.82 -9.60 16.67
CA GLN A 396 -24.88 -9.08 15.32
C GLN A 396 -26.26 -8.52 14.99
N ARG A 397 -27.31 -9.23 15.41
CA ARG A 397 -28.70 -8.83 15.16
C ARG A 397 -29.17 -7.66 16.03
N LEU A 398 -28.79 -7.65 17.33
CA LEU A 398 -29.24 -6.65 18.29
C LEU A 398 -28.44 -5.35 18.28
N LEU A 399 -27.16 -5.43 18.00
CA LEU A 399 -26.23 -4.28 17.98
C LEU A 399 -25.89 -3.78 16.57
N SER A 400 -26.62 -4.24 15.56
CA SER A 400 -26.45 -3.77 14.18
C SER A 400 -26.58 -2.24 14.10
N GLY A 401 -25.50 -1.56 13.63
CA GLY A 401 -25.45 -0.10 13.53
C GLY A 401 -25.12 0.66 14.82
N ARG A 402 -24.83 -0.01 15.95
CA ARG A 402 -24.48 0.66 17.23
C ARG A 402 -22.96 0.76 17.41
N ARG A 403 -22.51 1.90 17.98
CA ARG A 403 -21.10 2.07 18.41
C ARG A 403 -20.74 0.98 19.43
N GLY A 404 -19.56 0.36 19.29
CA GLY A 404 -19.10 -0.71 20.19
C GLY A 404 -19.41 -2.14 19.72
N ARG A 405 -20.21 -2.35 18.65
CA ARG A 405 -20.50 -3.69 18.07
C ARG A 405 -19.23 -4.51 17.85
N HIS A 406 -18.23 -3.93 17.20
CA HIS A 406 -16.98 -4.63 16.89
C HIS A 406 -16.23 -5.09 18.14
N ARG A 407 -16.22 -4.26 19.19
CA ARG A 407 -15.58 -4.61 20.46
C ARG A 407 -16.27 -5.78 21.18
N THR A 408 -17.61 -5.83 21.12
CA THR A 408 -18.39 -6.95 21.68
C THR A 408 -18.21 -8.22 20.85
N LEU A 409 -18.18 -8.10 19.53
CA LEU A 409 -17.91 -9.24 18.64
C LEU A 409 -16.49 -9.78 18.81
N ALA A 410 -15.52 -8.91 19.13
CA ALA A 410 -14.16 -9.31 19.46
C ALA A 410 -14.10 -10.24 20.68
N LEU A 411 -14.82 -9.90 21.76
CA LEU A 411 -14.95 -10.74 22.96
C LEU A 411 -15.56 -12.11 22.68
N LEU A 412 -16.47 -12.17 21.71
CA LEU A 412 -17.22 -13.38 21.33
C LEU A 412 -16.59 -14.13 20.14
N SER A 413 -15.39 -13.79 19.72
CA SER A 413 -14.70 -14.52 18.65
C SER A 413 -14.24 -15.89 19.15
N PRO A 414 -14.44 -16.98 18.37
CA PRO A 414 -14.05 -18.32 18.80
C PRO A 414 -12.53 -18.46 18.90
N ASP A 415 -11.80 -17.73 18.10
CA ASP A 415 -10.34 -17.72 18.01
C ASP A 415 -9.82 -16.39 17.52
N PHE A 416 -8.51 -16.23 17.53
CA PHE A 416 -7.86 -14.98 17.12
C PHE A 416 -7.93 -14.73 15.60
N GLY A 417 -7.79 -15.78 14.78
CA GLY A 417 -7.92 -15.67 13.33
C GLY A 417 -9.30 -15.13 12.93
N THR A 418 -10.37 -15.69 13.52
CA THR A 418 -11.74 -15.17 13.33
C THR A 418 -11.88 -13.73 13.81
N LEU A 419 -11.27 -13.38 14.96
CA LEU A 419 -11.27 -12.00 15.44
C LEU A 419 -10.68 -11.05 14.40
N TYR A 420 -9.49 -11.37 13.93
CA TYR A 420 -8.79 -10.52 12.97
C TYR A 420 -9.51 -10.46 11.63
N ALA A 421 -9.85 -11.62 11.06
CA ALA A 421 -10.51 -11.70 9.75
C ALA A 421 -11.88 -11.01 9.72
N GLU A 422 -12.71 -11.18 10.75
CA GLU A 422 -14.08 -10.67 10.73
C GLU A 422 -14.26 -9.30 11.38
N SER A 423 -13.36 -8.88 12.25
CA SER A 423 -13.53 -7.64 13.01
C SER A 423 -12.58 -6.53 12.57
N ILE A 424 -11.44 -6.87 11.99
CA ILE A 424 -10.41 -5.92 11.55
C ILE A 424 -10.39 -5.90 10.02
N LEU A 425 -10.05 -7.01 9.37
CA LEU A 425 -9.98 -7.07 7.91
C LEU A 425 -11.36 -6.89 7.26
N SER A 426 -12.37 -7.65 7.67
CA SER A 426 -13.73 -7.54 7.12
C SER A 426 -14.47 -6.32 7.65
N SER A 427 -13.84 -5.14 7.55
CA SER A 427 -14.38 -3.88 8.07
C SER A 427 -15.60 -3.37 7.30
N ILE A 428 -15.83 -3.87 6.09
CA ILE A 428 -16.95 -3.48 5.22
C ILE A 428 -18.14 -4.40 5.44
N SER A 429 -17.97 -5.71 5.24
CA SER A 429 -19.05 -6.68 5.33
C SER A 429 -18.57 -8.01 5.89
N GLN A 430 -19.43 -8.68 6.64
CA GLN A 430 -19.12 -10.01 7.18
C GLN A 430 -19.46 -11.12 6.19
N ALA A 431 -18.78 -12.25 6.28
CA ALA A 431 -18.94 -13.37 5.35
C ALA A 431 -20.41 -13.84 5.22
N GLU A 432 -21.13 -13.99 6.35
CA GLU A 432 -22.54 -14.40 6.34
C GLU A 432 -23.47 -13.33 5.70
N GLU A 433 -23.14 -12.06 5.82
CA GLU A 433 -23.88 -10.97 5.18
C GLU A 433 -23.61 -10.99 3.67
N ARG A 434 -22.35 -11.14 3.22
CA ARG A 434 -21.99 -11.21 1.81
C ARG A 434 -22.62 -12.40 1.10
N LYS A 435 -22.76 -13.55 1.74
CA LYS A 435 -23.47 -14.70 1.17
C LYS A 435 -24.89 -14.34 0.73
N THR A 436 -25.55 -13.40 1.39
CA THR A 436 -26.88 -12.94 0.97
C THR A 436 -26.86 -12.02 -0.25
N TRP A 437 -25.71 -11.47 -0.59
CA TRP A 437 -25.52 -10.58 -1.73
C TRP A 437 -25.29 -11.34 -3.04
N TYR A 438 -24.63 -12.50 -3.00
CA TYR A 438 -24.23 -13.26 -4.18
C TYR A 438 -25.42 -13.96 -4.85
N CYS A 439 -25.38 -14.06 -6.19
CA CYS A 439 -26.24 -14.96 -6.92
C CYS A 439 -25.84 -16.43 -6.65
N PRO A 440 -26.77 -17.41 -6.86
CA PRO A 440 -26.51 -18.82 -6.57
C PRO A 440 -25.29 -19.40 -7.30
N ASP A 441 -25.13 -19.06 -8.58
CA ASP A 441 -24.01 -19.56 -9.39
C ASP A 441 -22.65 -19.08 -8.84
N TRP A 442 -22.57 -17.81 -8.43
CA TRP A 442 -21.36 -17.26 -7.83
C TRP A 442 -21.04 -17.88 -6.48
N LEU A 443 -22.06 -18.17 -5.65
CA LEU A 443 -21.87 -18.91 -4.40
C LEU A 443 -21.33 -20.32 -4.64
N ALA A 444 -21.80 -20.99 -5.71
CA ALA A 444 -21.29 -22.31 -6.08
C ALA A 444 -19.81 -22.24 -6.52
N HIS A 445 -19.42 -21.22 -7.29
CA HIS A 445 -18.04 -20.98 -7.65
C HIS A 445 -17.15 -20.74 -6.43
N LEU A 446 -17.56 -19.86 -5.50
CA LEU A 446 -16.85 -19.61 -4.25
C LEU A 446 -16.71 -20.88 -3.39
N ALA A 447 -17.73 -21.73 -3.35
CA ALA A 447 -17.70 -22.98 -2.59
C ALA A 447 -16.80 -24.04 -3.23
N ALA A 448 -16.65 -24.03 -4.56
CA ALA A 448 -15.79 -24.95 -5.30
C ALA A 448 -14.29 -24.59 -5.19
N MET A 449 -13.98 -23.33 -4.94
CA MET A 449 -12.60 -22.90 -4.68
C MET A 449 -12.24 -23.23 -3.23
N ALA A 450 -11.08 -23.86 -3.02
CA ALA A 450 -10.61 -24.21 -1.67
C ALA A 450 -10.64 -22.96 -0.76
N PRO A 451 -11.39 -22.98 0.34
CA PRO A 451 -11.62 -21.79 1.11
C PRO A 451 -10.33 -21.32 1.77
N ARG A 452 -9.90 -20.11 1.43
CA ARG A 452 -9.01 -19.27 2.24
C ARG A 452 -7.66 -19.87 2.68
N ALA A 453 -7.15 -20.92 2.03
CA ALA A 453 -5.84 -21.48 2.38
C ALA A 453 -4.76 -20.37 2.49
N ASP A 454 -4.73 -19.44 1.55
CA ASP A 454 -3.76 -18.32 1.57
C ASP A 454 -3.93 -17.41 2.80
N LEU A 455 -5.16 -17.17 3.28
CA LEU A 455 -5.39 -16.39 4.49
C LEU A 455 -5.19 -17.24 5.74
N GLU A 456 -5.63 -18.49 5.72
CA GLU A 456 -5.43 -19.40 6.84
C GLU A 456 -3.94 -19.63 7.07
N ASP A 457 -3.13 -19.73 6.02
CA ASP A 457 -1.67 -19.78 6.10
C ASP A 457 -1.08 -18.48 6.65
N MET A 458 -1.57 -17.32 6.20
CA MET A 458 -1.15 -16.02 6.74
C MET A 458 -1.60 -15.82 8.20
N LEU A 459 -2.80 -16.30 8.56
CA LEU A 459 -3.34 -16.24 9.92
C LEU A 459 -2.78 -17.35 10.82
N ALA A 460 -2.24 -18.42 10.27
CA ALA A 460 -1.60 -19.53 10.96
C ALA A 460 -0.20 -19.19 11.53
N THR A 461 0.10 -17.91 11.70
CA THR A 461 1.34 -17.49 12.38
C THR A 461 1.41 -18.14 13.76
N HIS A 462 2.58 -18.64 14.12
CA HIS A 462 2.81 -19.44 15.34
C HIS A 462 2.77 -18.62 16.64
N LEU A 463 2.49 -17.32 16.56
CA LEU A 463 2.43 -16.45 17.72
C LEU A 463 1.10 -16.60 18.50
N PRO A 464 1.14 -16.58 19.85
CA PRO A 464 -0.08 -16.59 20.65
C PRO A 464 -0.93 -15.33 20.42
N PRO A 465 -2.25 -15.36 20.69
CA PRO A 465 -3.13 -14.21 20.60
C PRO A 465 -2.63 -13.03 21.44
N SER A 466 -2.17 -11.96 20.80
CA SER A 466 -1.60 -10.78 21.44
C SER A 466 -1.72 -9.55 20.55
N SER A 467 -1.47 -8.36 21.09
CA SER A 467 -1.35 -7.14 20.28
C SER A 467 -0.21 -7.23 19.26
N ASN A 468 0.85 -7.94 19.58
CA ASN A 468 1.99 -8.15 18.69
C ASN A 468 1.60 -8.99 17.47
N ARG A 469 0.77 -10.01 17.64
CA ARG A 469 0.24 -10.79 16.51
C ARG A 469 -0.67 -9.95 15.61
N MET A 470 -1.53 -9.08 16.20
CA MET A 470 -2.30 -8.12 15.41
C MET A 470 -1.38 -7.18 14.63
N GLN A 471 -0.34 -6.69 15.27
CA GLN A 471 0.66 -5.82 14.66
C GLN A 471 1.37 -6.49 13.48
N GLU A 472 1.78 -7.74 13.64
CA GLU A 472 2.42 -8.51 12.56
C GLU A 472 1.49 -8.69 11.36
N LEU A 473 0.22 -9.03 11.61
CA LEU A 473 -0.77 -9.18 10.54
C LEU A 473 -1.10 -7.84 9.87
N ASP A 474 -1.20 -6.76 10.65
CA ASP A 474 -1.41 -5.42 10.07
C ASP A 474 -0.24 -5.03 9.16
N LEU A 475 1.01 -5.31 9.55
CA LEU A 475 2.19 -5.04 8.74
C LEU A 475 2.29 -5.92 7.48
N LYS A 476 1.85 -7.20 7.56
CA LYS A 476 1.94 -8.16 6.44
C LYS A 476 0.74 -8.12 5.49
N VAL A 477 -0.43 -7.66 5.93
CA VAL A 477 -1.69 -7.74 5.16
C VAL A 477 -2.33 -6.36 4.96
N TRP A 478 -2.62 -5.66 6.06
CA TRP A 478 -3.31 -4.37 6.02
C TRP A 478 -2.45 -3.28 5.39
N LEU A 479 -1.21 -3.12 5.86
CA LEU A 479 -0.29 -2.07 5.41
C LEU A 479 -0.04 -2.15 3.90
N GLU A 480 0.28 -3.35 3.40
CA GLU A 480 0.54 -3.57 1.97
C GLU A 480 -0.71 -3.38 1.11
N GLY A 481 -1.86 -3.88 1.60
CA GLY A 481 -3.09 -3.90 0.81
C GLY A 481 -3.84 -2.57 0.72
N ASP A 482 -3.68 -1.67 1.71
CA ASP A 482 -4.45 -0.42 1.78
C ASP A 482 -3.54 0.83 1.94
N PRO A 483 -2.85 1.09 3.06
CA PRO A 483 -2.07 2.32 3.23
C PRO A 483 -0.98 2.52 2.16
N LEU A 484 -0.24 1.47 1.80
CA LEU A 484 0.85 1.58 0.82
C LEU A 484 0.34 1.67 -0.61
N VAL A 485 -0.78 1.03 -0.94
CA VAL A 485 -1.46 1.24 -2.24
C VAL A 485 -1.84 2.71 -2.40
N LYS A 486 -2.39 3.32 -1.37
CA LYS A 486 -2.71 4.75 -1.37
C LYS A 486 -1.45 5.62 -1.47
N ALA A 487 -0.44 5.34 -0.64
CA ALA A 487 0.79 6.12 -0.60
C ALA A 487 1.61 6.05 -1.90
N ASP A 488 1.60 4.93 -2.63
CA ASP A 488 2.29 4.81 -3.91
C ASP A 488 1.36 5.07 -5.09
N ARG A 489 0.35 4.23 -5.31
CA ARG A 489 -0.42 4.25 -6.56
C ARG A 489 -1.20 5.54 -6.74
N VAL A 490 -1.85 6.03 -5.66
CA VAL A 490 -2.70 7.22 -5.75
C VAL A 490 -1.86 8.49 -5.94
N THR A 491 -0.74 8.63 -5.22
CA THR A 491 0.13 9.80 -5.40
C THR A 491 0.83 9.77 -6.76
N MET A 492 1.18 8.58 -7.27
CA MET A 492 1.80 8.43 -8.57
C MET A 492 0.86 8.70 -9.75
N LEU A 493 -0.45 8.63 -9.58
CA LEU A 493 -1.38 9.16 -10.59
C LEU A 493 -1.16 10.66 -10.86
N ALA A 494 -0.57 11.38 -9.92
CA ALA A 494 -0.15 12.77 -10.05
C ALA A 494 1.36 12.93 -10.30
N SER A 495 2.11 11.88 -10.56
CA SER A 495 3.58 11.90 -10.68
C SER A 495 4.27 12.50 -9.43
N LEU A 496 3.74 12.21 -8.24
CA LEU A 496 4.27 12.65 -6.95
C LEU A 496 4.80 11.45 -6.18
N GLU A 497 6.09 11.47 -5.81
CA GLU A 497 6.68 10.42 -5.00
C GLU A 497 6.36 10.60 -3.52
N ALA A 498 5.74 9.60 -2.90
CA ALA A 498 5.60 9.53 -1.44
C ALA A 498 6.68 8.62 -0.84
N ARG A 499 7.37 9.14 0.17
CA ARG A 499 8.36 8.44 1.01
C ARG A 499 7.80 8.23 2.41
N VAL A 500 8.20 7.12 3.04
CA VAL A 500 7.60 6.63 4.29
C VAL A 500 8.66 6.33 5.35
N PRO A 501 9.26 7.34 6.00
CA PRO A 501 10.40 7.17 6.90
C PRO A 501 10.16 6.22 8.07
N PHE A 502 8.92 6.08 8.54
CA PHE A 502 8.59 5.10 9.56
C PHE A 502 8.81 3.66 9.07
N LEU A 503 8.72 3.42 7.78
CA LEU A 503 8.93 2.11 7.16
C LEU A 503 10.35 1.88 6.66
N ASP A 504 11.31 2.73 7.04
CA ASP A 504 12.72 2.43 6.91
C ASP A 504 13.05 1.12 7.63
N ARG A 505 13.85 0.26 7.00
CA ARG A 505 14.16 -1.08 7.51
C ARG A 505 14.65 -1.05 8.96
N GLU A 506 15.54 -0.13 9.32
CA GLU A 506 16.09 -0.04 10.67
C GLU A 506 15.04 0.38 11.70
N VAL A 507 14.09 1.25 11.31
CA VAL A 507 12.94 1.64 12.15
C VAL A 507 12.02 0.45 12.39
N VAL A 508 11.73 -0.32 11.34
CA VAL A 508 10.87 -1.51 11.39
C VAL A 508 11.50 -2.60 12.27
N GLU A 509 12.77 -2.90 12.08
CA GLU A 509 13.52 -3.88 12.89
C GLU A 509 13.62 -3.46 14.37
N LEU A 510 13.79 -2.15 14.65
CA LEU A 510 13.70 -1.64 16.02
C LEU A 510 12.29 -1.82 16.59
N ALA A 511 11.26 -1.42 15.83
CA ALA A 511 9.86 -1.48 16.29
C ALA A 511 9.42 -2.90 16.62
N ALA A 512 9.91 -3.90 15.88
CA ALA A 512 9.63 -5.31 16.12
C ALA A 512 10.17 -5.84 17.46
N ARG A 513 11.14 -5.13 18.05
CA ARG A 513 11.78 -5.49 19.34
C ARG A 513 11.21 -4.72 20.53
N ILE A 514 10.34 -3.73 20.31
CA ILE A 514 9.79 -2.89 21.38
C ILE A 514 8.88 -3.70 22.30
N PRO A 515 9.10 -3.69 23.63
CA PRO A 515 8.20 -4.34 24.58
C PRO A 515 6.79 -3.74 24.56
N PRO A 516 5.72 -4.56 24.76
CA PRO A 516 4.33 -4.11 24.67
C PRO A 516 3.99 -2.90 25.55
N GLY A 517 4.63 -2.75 26.71
CA GLY A 517 4.42 -1.63 27.62
C GLY A 517 4.80 -0.25 27.07
N TRP A 518 5.64 -0.20 26.02
CA TRP A 518 6.05 1.02 25.35
C TRP A 518 5.11 1.48 24.23
N HIS A 519 4.26 0.59 23.73
CA HIS A 519 3.27 0.96 22.70
C HIS A 519 2.09 1.74 23.27
N ARG A 520 1.59 1.31 24.42
CA ARG A 520 0.39 1.90 25.05
C ARG A 520 0.58 2.07 26.55
N GLN A 521 0.37 3.28 27.07
CA GLN A 521 0.44 3.56 28.50
C GLN A 521 -0.63 4.57 28.93
N LYS A 522 -1.26 4.37 30.09
CA LYS A 522 -2.30 5.25 30.65
C LYS A 522 -3.43 5.58 29.65
N GLY A 523 -3.82 4.62 28.81
CA GLY A 523 -4.87 4.81 27.78
C GLY A 523 -4.41 5.50 26.50
N MET A 524 -3.19 6.00 26.42
CA MET A 524 -2.60 6.63 25.25
C MET A 524 -1.92 5.59 24.36
N SER A 525 -2.16 5.64 23.04
CA SER A 525 -1.43 4.89 22.01
C SER A 525 -0.16 5.62 21.59
N LYS A 526 0.76 4.93 20.90
CA LYS A 526 2.02 5.48 20.41
C LYS A 526 2.85 6.12 21.52
N TRP A 527 2.84 5.51 22.70
CA TRP A 527 3.47 6.08 23.89
C TRP A 527 4.97 6.35 23.68
N LEU A 528 5.67 5.42 23.04
CA LEU A 528 7.10 5.59 22.77
C LEU A 528 7.35 6.79 21.84
N LEU A 529 6.59 6.95 20.75
CA LEU A 529 6.71 8.12 19.86
C LEU A 529 6.49 9.43 20.59
N ARG A 530 5.42 9.52 21.40
CA ARG A 530 5.12 10.71 22.20
C ARG A 530 6.26 11.06 23.17
N ARG A 531 6.89 10.06 23.77
CA ARG A 531 7.99 10.26 24.71
C ARG A 531 9.30 10.62 24.02
N SER A 532 9.62 9.93 22.91
CA SER A 532 10.86 10.17 22.17
C SER A 532 10.93 11.55 21.52
N PHE A 533 9.79 12.13 21.18
CA PHE A 533 9.68 13.39 20.44
C PHE A 533 8.81 14.43 21.15
N ALA A 534 8.72 14.38 22.47
CA ALA A 534 7.90 15.31 23.25
C ALA A 534 8.28 16.79 23.03
N ASP A 535 9.54 17.05 22.79
CA ASP A 535 10.08 18.38 22.49
C ASP A 535 9.69 18.91 21.11
N LEU A 536 9.38 18.05 20.16
CA LEU A 536 8.93 18.43 18.81
C LEU A 536 7.42 18.68 18.75
N LEU A 537 6.64 17.98 19.56
CA LEU A 537 5.18 18.03 19.46
C LEU A 537 4.61 19.29 20.16
N PRO A 538 3.74 20.07 19.48
CA PRO A 538 2.90 21.04 20.18
C PRO A 538 2.08 20.35 21.28
N PRO A 539 1.84 20.97 22.44
CA PRO A 539 1.14 20.33 23.58
C PRO A 539 -0.23 19.76 23.18
N GLU A 540 -0.97 20.45 22.32
CA GLU A 540 -2.29 20.04 21.84
C GLU A 540 -2.22 18.79 20.94
N VAL A 541 -1.15 18.66 20.15
CA VAL A 541 -0.88 17.49 19.32
C VAL A 541 -0.39 16.33 20.18
N ALA A 542 0.51 16.61 21.14
CA ALA A 542 1.06 15.59 22.03
C ALA A 542 0.02 14.85 22.86
N HIS A 543 -1.10 15.50 23.22
CA HIS A 543 -2.18 14.91 24.02
C HIS A 543 -3.42 14.52 23.19
N ARG A 544 -3.40 14.78 21.89
CA ARG A 544 -4.53 14.45 20.99
C ARG A 544 -4.81 12.95 20.99
N PRO A 545 -6.08 12.52 21.17
CA PRO A 545 -6.46 11.13 20.90
C PRO A 545 -6.25 10.80 19.41
N LYS A 546 -5.99 9.52 19.10
CA LYS A 546 -5.93 9.07 17.71
C LYS A 546 -7.26 9.37 17.02
N HIS A 547 -7.21 10.11 15.95
CA HIS A 547 -8.28 10.32 15.00
C HIS A 547 -7.86 9.72 13.65
N ALA A 548 -8.74 8.90 13.06
CA ALA A 548 -8.51 8.41 11.71
C ALA A 548 -8.81 9.54 10.72
N PHE A 549 -8.15 9.54 9.57
CA PHE A 549 -8.53 10.43 8.49
C PHE A 549 -9.90 9.98 7.95
N GLU A 550 -10.94 10.60 8.44
CA GLU A 550 -12.33 10.30 8.06
C GLU A 550 -12.78 11.17 6.89
N VAL A 551 -13.59 10.58 6.01
CA VAL A 551 -14.12 11.21 4.80
C VAL A 551 -15.64 11.12 4.81
N PRO A 552 -16.39 12.17 4.44
CA PRO A 552 -17.85 12.23 4.54
C PRO A 552 -18.57 11.41 3.47
N ILE A 553 -18.12 10.16 3.19
CA ILE A 553 -18.68 9.31 2.12
C ILE A 553 -20.19 9.11 2.23
N GLY A 554 -20.72 8.98 3.45
CA GLY A 554 -22.15 8.84 3.66
C GLY A 554 -22.95 10.06 3.20
N ALA A 555 -22.39 11.25 3.36
CA ALA A 555 -22.99 12.47 2.86
C ALA A 555 -22.77 12.63 1.35
N TRP A 556 -21.60 12.25 0.84
CA TRP A 556 -21.33 12.25 -0.61
C TRP A 556 -22.28 11.34 -1.37
N LEU A 557 -22.54 10.14 -0.89
CA LEU A 557 -23.49 9.20 -1.52
C LEU A 557 -24.94 9.71 -1.49
N ARG A 558 -25.31 10.55 -0.53
CA ARG A 558 -26.66 11.15 -0.46
C ARG A 558 -26.81 12.41 -1.31
N LYS A 559 -25.71 13.10 -1.68
CA LYS A 559 -25.71 14.37 -2.41
C LYS A 559 -24.90 14.30 -3.71
N PRO A 560 -23.59 14.63 -3.76
CA PRO A 560 -22.88 14.75 -5.03
C PRO A 560 -22.76 13.42 -5.82
N LEU A 561 -22.65 12.29 -5.15
CA LEU A 561 -22.51 10.95 -5.78
C LEU A 561 -23.82 10.19 -5.88
N ARG A 562 -24.96 10.78 -5.54
CA ARG A 562 -26.24 10.09 -5.56
C ARG A 562 -26.58 9.53 -6.95
N LEU A 563 -26.46 10.34 -7.99
CA LEU A 563 -26.72 9.93 -9.36
C LEU A 563 -25.75 8.82 -9.82
N SER A 564 -24.47 8.91 -9.43
CA SER A 564 -23.49 7.88 -9.72
C SER A 564 -23.86 6.55 -9.07
N LEU A 565 -24.33 6.57 -7.82
CA LEU A 565 -24.81 5.39 -7.11
C LEU A 565 -26.08 4.80 -7.77
N GLU A 566 -27.05 5.64 -8.12
CA GLU A 566 -28.28 5.21 -8.81
C GLU A 566 -27.95 4.56 -10.17
N HIS A 567 -27.04 5.13 -10.95
CA HIS A 567 -26.55 4.54 -12.20
C HIS A 567 -25.79 3.23 -11.99
N ALA A 568 -24.96 3.14 -10.95
CA ALA A 568 -24.22 1.91 -10.63
C ALA A 568 -25.16 0.75 -10.24
N LEU A 569 -26.36 1.06 -9.73
CA LEU A 569 -27.36 0.08 -9.30
C LEU A 569 -28.58 -0.03 -10.24
N ALA A 570 -28.49 0.54 -11.44
CA ALA A 570 -29.53 0.41 -12.48
C ALA A 570 -29.69 -1.05 -12.97
N ASP A 571 -30.76 -1.34 -13.73
CA ASP A 571 -31.03 -2.70 -14.21
C ASP A 571 -29.90 -3.28 -15.08
N ALA A 572 -29.22 -2.43 -15.85
CA ALA A 572 -28.08 -2.81 -16.69
C ALA A 572 -26.73 -2.83 -15.95
N SER A 573 -26.72 -2.82 -14.60
CA SER A 573 -25.46 -2.85 -13.84
C SER A 573 -24.67 -4.13 -14.06
N PRO A 574 -23.37 -4.05 -14.32
CA PRO A 574 -22.52 -5.23 -14.44
C PRO A 574 -22.39 -6.01 -13.12
N LEU A 575 -22.73 -5.40 -11.99
CA LEU A 575 -22.70 -6.06 -10.67
C LEU A 575 -23.66 -7.25 -10.60
N TRP A 576 -24.72 -7.27 -11.42
CA TRP A 576 -25.74 -8.32 -11.39
C TRP A 576 -25.28 -9.65 -12.01
N GLN A 577 -24.09 -9.69 -12.58
CA GLN A 577 -23.45 -10.94 -13.01
C GLN A 577 -23.07 -11.84 -11.81
N PHE A 578 -22.81 -11.26 -10.65
CA PHE A 578 -22.39 -11.98 -9.45
C PHE A 578 -23.15 -11.59 -8.18
N LEU A 579 -23.84 -10.44 -8.15
CA LEU A 579 -24.66 -9.99 -7.01
C LEU A 579 -26.16 -10.00 -7.35
N ARG A 580 -26.96 -10.19 -6.31
CA ARG A 580 -28.42 -10.08 -6.37
C ARG A 580 -28.83 -8.62 -6.22
N PRO A 581 -29.71 -8.09 -7.11
CA PRO A 581 -30.13 -6.68 -7.06
C PRO A 581 -30.89 -6.31 -5.78
N GLU A 582 -31.77 -7.17 -5.28
CA GLU A 582 -32.72 -6.83 -4.22
C GLU A 582 -32.05 -6.45 -2.89
N PRO A 583 -31.10 -7.22 -2.31
CA PRO A 583 -30.46 -6.85 -1.06
C PRO A 583 -29.64 -5.57 -1.21
N ILE A 584 -28.99 -5.36 -2.35
CA ILE A 584 -28.14 -4.19 -2.62
C ILE A 584 -29.01 -2.93 -2.77
N ARG A 585 -30.06 -2.98 -3.57
CA ARG A 585 -31.01 -1.86 -3.74
C ARG A 585 -31.71 -1.51 -2.44
N ARG A 586 -32.04 -2.50 -1.62
CA ARG A 586 -32.58 -2.25 -0.28
C ARG A 586 -31.61 -1.51 0.62
N MET A 587 -30.33 -1.88 0.62
CA MET A 587 -29.28 -1.13 1.35
C MET A 587 -29.21 0.32 0.89
N ALA A 588 -29.17 0.54 -0.44
CA ALA A 588 -29.14 1.88 -1.02
C ALA A 588 -30.36 2.71 -0.61
N HIS A 589 -31.57 2.16 -0.70
CA HIS A 589 -32.80 2.84 -0.29
C HIS A 589 -32.78 3.25 1.18
N LEU A 590 -32.36 2.35 2.09
CA LEU A 590 -32.28 2.64 3.53
C LEU A 590 -31.24 3.71 3.84
N HIS A 591 -30.09 3.70 3.14
CA HIS A 591 -29.04 4.70 3.31
C HIS A 591 -29.49 6.07 2.81
N LEU A 592 -30.02 6.15 1.59
CA LEU A 592 -30.50 7.40 0.99
C LEU A 592 -31.65 8.02 1.76
N ALA A 593 -32.52 7.20 2.35
CA ALA A 593 -33.60 7.64 3.23
C ALA A 593 -33.14 8.04 4.65
N GLY A 594 -31.83 7.94 4.96
CA GLY A 594 -31.29 8.25 6.29
C GLY A 594 -31.72 7.29 7.41
N ARG A 595 -32.34 6.14 7.06
CA ARG A 595 -32.87 5.16 8.04
C ARG A 595 -31.79 4.25 8.61
N ARG A 596 -30.76 3.96 7.82
CA ARG A 596 -29.61 3.15 8.23
C ARG A 596 -28.38 3.58 7.44
N ASP A 597 -27.22 3.56 8.10
CA ASP A 597 -25.95 3.87 7.44
C ASP A 597 -25.34 2.62 6.81
N TYR A 598 -25.18 2.65 5.49
CA TYR A 598 -24.53 1.66 4.65
C TYR A 598 -23.47 2.33 3.77
N ALA A 599 -22.88 3.43 4.24
CA ALA A 599 -21.95 4.22 3.44
C ALA A 599 -20.77 3.40 2.93
N ARG A 600 -20.18 2.57 3.78
CA ARG A 600 -18.99 1.78 3.45
C ARG A 600 -19.28 0.73 2.38
N GLU A 601 -20.36 -0.02 2.57
CA GLU A 601 -20.80 -1.08 1.65
C GLU A 601 -21.13 -0.49 0.26
N LEU A 602 -21.91 0.59 0.23
CA LEU A 602 -22.31 1.25 -1.00
C LEU A 602 -21.14 1.95 -1.71
N TRP A 603 -20.19 2.49 -0.96
CA TRP A 603 -18.96 3.05 -1.48
C TRP A 603 -18.11 1.99 -2.19
N THR A 604 -17.94 0.82 -1.54
CA THR A 604 -17.21 -0.32 -2.12
C THR A 604 -17.88 -0.83 -3.40
N LEU A 605 -19.21 -0.97 -3.39
CA LEU A 605 -19.98 -1.39 -4.57
C LEU A 605 -19.93 -0.36 -5.70
N LEU A 606 -19.94 0.93 -5.39
CA LEU A 606 -19.81 2.00 -6.37
C LEU A 606 -18.46 1.93 -7.07
N HIS A 607 -17.36 1.77 -6.32
CA HIS A 607 -16.02 1.58 -6.89
C HIS A 607 -15.94 0.34 -7.79
N LEU A 608 -16.51 -0.79 -7.35
CA LEU A 608 -16.55 -2.00 -8.15
C LEU A 608 -17.30 -1.83 -9.45
N ALA A 609 -18.46 -1.17 -9.43
CA ALA A 609 -19.26 -0.93 -10.64
C ALA A 609 -18.52 -0.06 -11.67
N PHE A 610 -17.78 0.95 -11.22
CA PHE A 610 -16.97 1.79 -12.09
C PHE A 610 -15.76 1.06 -12.65
N TRP A 611 -15.03 0.34 -11.78
CA TRP A 611 -13.90 -0.46 -12.21
C TRP A 611 -14.34 -1.48 -13.28
N TRP A 612 -15.48 -2.14 -13.07
CA TRP A 612 -16.00 -3.14 -14.00
C TRP A 612 -16.35 -2.57 -15.39
N LYS A 613 -16.86 -1.35 -15.45
CA LYS A 613 -17.12 -0.68 -16.73
C LYS A 613 -15.85 -0.39 -17.55
N THR A 614 -14.72 -0.30 -16.88
CA THR A 614 -13.46 0.08 -17.52
C THR A 614 -12.60 -1.15 -17.82
N TYR A 615 -12.59 -2.14 -16.94
CA TYR A 615 -11.64 -3.26 -16.91
C TYR A 615 -12.29 -4.64 -16.81
N GLY A 616 -13.57 -4.76 -16.48
CA GLY A 616 -14.32 -6.01 -16.33
C GLY A 616 -14.77 -6.70 -17.61
#